data_9c076bfe10ac17a3ca77ecb64fb8e581
#
_entry.id   9c076bfe10ac17a3ca77ecb64fb8e581
#
_cell.length_a   1.000
_cell.length_b   1.000
_cell.length_c   1.000
_cell.angle_alpha   90.00
_cell.angle_beta   90.00
_cell.angle_gamma   90.00
#
_symmetry.space_group_name_H-M   'P 1'
#
loop_
_entity.id
_entity.type
_entity.pdbx_description
1 polymer ?
#
loop_
_entity_poly.entity_id
_entity_poly.type
_entity_poly.pdbx_seq_one_letter_code
_entity_poly.pdbx_strand_id
1 'polypeptide(L)'
;MFARTSTVLTIGVATLGLLATTAGAAPTYAVTATVPVGQTPMQVAVAPGGAVTYATNSGANSVSVIDTATNAVTATVPVGGGPTGIAVTPNGARAFVVNTADRSVSVIDTATNTVAATIAVGEFALAVAVSADGAHAYVTNGVESTVSVIDTATNTVTATVPVGAFPIQLAANGTHVYVTNSSDNTVTVIDTATTTVVDTIPVASHPSAVTATNDRAYVRSGAEMSVIDAATNTVTATFGVDGTMGGAAVTADGHTLYVVDSEGGAVTVFDPGTNTEVTSLAVGGSAGGVAVSADGARAYATSQNENTIATISRAPGDATLPR
;
A
#
# COMPACT_ATOMS: atom_id res chain seq x y z
N MET A 1 58.07 -36.97 62.97
CA MET A 1 58.28 -37.04 61.54
C MET A 1 56.86 -37.04 60.89
N PHE A 2 56.31 -35.87 60.62
CA PHE A 2 54.95 -35.75 60.09
C PHE A 2 55.02 -35.24 58.65
N ALA A 3 54.62 -36.07 57.70
CA ALA A 3 54.54 -35.73 56.29
C ALA A 3 53.25 -34.89 56.05
N ARG A 4 53.38 -33.71 55.48
CA ARG A 4 52.27 -32.90 55.02
C ARG A 4 52.03 -33.23 53.56
N THR A 5 50.85 -33.75 53.28
CA THR A 5 50.34 -33.93 51.92
C THR A 5 49.69 -32.64 51.45
N SER A 6 50.23 -32.02 50.42
CA SER A 6 49.59 -30.82 49.75
C SER A 6 48.71 -31.31 48.65
N THR A 7 47.37 -31.01 48.76
CA THR A 7 46.42 -31.24 47.74
C THR A 7 46.40 -30.01 46.86
N VAL A 8 46.73 -30.15 45.57
CA VAL A 8 46.63 -29.08 44.54
C VAL A 8 45.20 -29.10 43.97
N LEU A 9 44.47 -28.04 44.22
CA LEU A 9 43.14 -27.81 43.65
C LEU A 9 43.32 -27.20 42.27
N THR A 10 43.01 -27.94 41.19
CA THR A 10 43.01 -27.44 39.82
C THR A 10 41.68 -26.81 39.57
N ILE A 11 41.63 -25.47 39.43
CA ILE A 11 40.43 -24.71 39.01
C ILE A 11 40.38 -24.76 37.49
N GLY A 12 39.42 -25.53 36.95
CA GLY A 12 39.10 -25.54 35.53
C GLY A 12 38.40 -24.23 35.13
N VAL A 13 39.04 -23.44 34.29
CA VAL A 13 38.41 -22.26 33.64
C VAL A 13 37.48 -22.76 32.53
N ALA A 14 36.19 -22.75 32.79
CA ALA A 14 35.18 -22.94 31.74
C ALA A 14 35.15 -21.69 30.84
N THR A 15 35.70 -21.79 29.65
CA THR A 15 35.50 -20.77 28.59
C THR A 15 34.05 -20.84 28.11
N LEU A 16 33.25 -19.86 28.54
CA LEU A 16 31.94 -19.63 27.99
C LEU A 16 32.11 -19.12 26.54
N GLY A 17 31.93 -20.01 25.58
CA GLY A 17 31.92 -19.64 24.17
C GLY A 17 30.74 -18.73 23.92
N LEU A 18 31.01 -17.42 23.71
CA LEU A 18 30.04 -16.46 23.22
C LEU A 18 29.74 -16.86 21.77
N LEU A 19 28.61 -17.51 21.54
CA LEU A 19 28.07 -17.69 20.21
C LEU A 19 27.68 -16.28 19.71
N ALA A 20 28.56 -15.66 18.93
CA ALA A 20 28.24 -14.50 18.16
C ALA A 20 27.16 -14.94 17.16
N THR A 21 25.91 -14.62 17.45
CA THR A 21 24.87 -14.62 16.44
C THR A 21 25.28 -13.59 15.39
N THR A 22 25.68 -14.04 14.20
CA THR A 22 25.86 -13.15 13.05
C THR A 22 24.50 -12.54 12.80
N ALA A 23 24.35 -11.26 13.17
CA ALA A 23 23.22 -10.48 12.70
C ALA A 23 23.24 -10.59 11.16
N GLY A 24 22.17 -11.15 10.57
CA GLY A 24 22.02 -11.17 9.13
C GLY A 24 22.17 -9.75 8.61
N ALA A 25 22.81 -9.57 7.47
CA ALA A 25 22.90 -8.25 6.84
C ALA A 25 21.47 -7.69 6.66
N ALA A 26 21.29 -6.40 6.98
CA ALA A 26 20.01 -5.73 6.78
C ALA A 26 19.59 -5.84 5.31
N PRO A 27 18.27 -5.97 5.01
CA PRO A 27 17.81 -6.05 3.64
C PRO A 27 18.27 -4.82 2.86
N THR A 28 18.73 -5.05 1.64
CA THR A 28 19.10 -3.96 0.72
C THR A 28 18.02 -3.76 -0.31
N TYR A 29 17.68 -2.50 -0.57
CA TYR A 29 16.68 -2.09 -1.55
C TYR A 29 17.33 -1.24 -2.61
N ALA A 30 16.87 -1.36 -3.87
CA ALA A 30 17.37 -0.53 -4.96
C ALA A 30 16.27 -0.28 -6.00
N VAL A 31 16.32 0.87 -6.66
CA VAL A 31 15.56 1.11 -7.88
C VAL A 31 16.25 0.33 -9.00
N THR A 32 15.56 -0.67 -9.53
CA THR A 32 16.13 -1.61 -10.53
C THR A 32 15.64 -1.35 -11.95
N ALA A 33 14.55 -0.61 -12.11
CA ALA A 33 14.04 -0.19 -13.40
C ALA A 33 13.22 1.10 -13.29
N THR A 34 13.14 1.84 -14.39
CA THR A 34 12.22 2.97 -14.55
C THR A 34 11.52 2.80 -15.89
N VAL A 35 10.19 2.72 -15.86
CA VAL A 35 9.35 2.41 -17.03
C VAL A 35 8.57 3.66 -17.43
N PRO A 36 8.75 4.19 -18.65
CA PRO A 36 7.92 5.27 -19.17
C PRO A 36 6.45 4.82 -19.32
N VAL A 37 5.52 5.66 -18.88
CA VAL A 37 4.06 5.44 -18.94
C VAL A 37 3.34 6.66 -19.51
N GLY A 38 2.01 6.73 -19.43
CA GLY A 38 1.26 7.91 -19.86
C GLY A 38 1.46 9.12 -18.93
N GLN A 39 0.90 10.27 -19.32
CA GLN A 39 1.07 11.54 -18.62
C GLN A 39 0.43 11.52 -17.23
N THR A 40 1.14 12.10 -16.26
CA THR A 40 0.72 12.29 -14.87
C THR A 40 0.23 10.98 -14.24
N PRO A 41 1.12 9.98 -14.06
CA PRO A 41 0.74 8.73 -13.41
C PRO A 41 0.43 8.98 -11.93
N MET A 42 -0.79 8.59 -11.49
CA MET A 42 -1.28 8.86 -10.13
C MET A 42 -1.10 7.67 -9.20
N GLN A 43 -1.63 6.52 -9.58
CA GLN A 43 -1.64 5.33 -8.73
C GLN A 43 -1.19 4.11 -9.52
N VAL A 44 -0.73 3.10 -8.80
CA VAL A 44 -0.26 1.83 -9.34
C VAL A 44 -0.90 0.67 -8.58
N ALA A 45 -1.21 -0.41 -9.28
CA ALA A 45 -1.70 -1.65 -8.67
C ALA A 45 -0.99 -2.85 -9.30
N VAL A 46 -0.62 -3.82 -8.48
CA VAL A 46 0.02 -5.06 -8.93
C VAL A 46 -1.04 -6.15 -9.04
N ALA A 47 -1.09 -6.86 -10.17
CA ALA A 47 -1.98 -8.01 -10.31
C ALA A 47 -1.57 -9.13 -9.34
N PRO A 48 -2.52 -9.93 -8.84
CA PRO A 48 -2.22 -11.13 -8.09
C PRO A 48 -1.25 -12.04 -8.88
N GLY A 49 -0.22 -12.56 -8.23
CA GLY A 49 0.84 -13.30 -8.92
C GLY A 49 1.99 -12.44 -9.45
N GLY A 50 1.88 -11.11 -9.43
CA GLY A 50 2.99 -10.20 -9.64
C GLY A 50 3.48 -10.04 -11.08
N ALA A 51 2.85 -10.71 -12.08
CA ALA A 51 3.31 -10.68 -13.47
C ALA A 51 2.97 -9.37 -14.21
N VAL A 52 1.96 -8.65 -13.77
CA VAL A 52 1.46 -7.43 -14.42
C VAL A 52 1.24 -6.34 -13.38
N THR A 53 1.60 -5.12 -13.76
CA THR A 53 1.34 -3.90 -12.98
C THR A 53 0.51 -2.93 -13.83
N TYR A 54 -0.45 -2.26 -13.23
CA TYR A 54 -1.32 -1.28 -13.85
C TYR A 54 -1.03 0.10 -13.27
N ALA A 55 -0.88 1.12 -14.13
CA ALA A 55 -0.68 2.50 -13.72
C ALA A 55 -1.74 3.41 -14.33
N THR A 56 -2.45 4.17 -13.50
CA THR A 56 -3.39 5.20 -13.97
C THR A 56 -2.61 6.43 -14.43
N ASN A 57 -2.93 6.93 -15.62
CA ASN A 57 -2.31 8.11 -16.21
C ASN A 57 -3.37 9.22 -16.30
N SER A 58 -3.45 10.07 -15.29
CA SER A 58 -4.52 11.07 -15.14
C SER A 58 -4.54 12.09 -16.27
N GLY A 59 -3.37 12.53 -16.72
CA GLY A 59 -3.24 13.48 -17.82
C GLY A 59 -3.50 12.88 -19.21
N ALA A 60 -3.42 11.54 -19.33
CA ALA A 60 -3.64 10.83 -20.59
C ALA A 60 -4.98 10.08 -20.67
N ASN A 61 -5.80 10.12 -19.62
CA ASN A 61 -7.07 9.39 -19.53
C ASN A 61 -6.93 7.90 -19.91
N SER A 62 -5.90 7.27 -19.38
CA SER A 62 -5.56 5.89 -19.71
C SER A 62 -4.97 5.12 -18.54
N VAL A 63 -4.88 3.81 -18.69
CA VAL A 63 -4.13 2.90 -17.82
C VAL A 63 -3.02 2.24 -18.64
N SER A 64 -1.78 2.32 -18.16
CA SER A 64 -0.67 1.55 -18.71
C SER A 64 -0.66 0.15 -18.09
N VAL A 65 -0.55 -0.88 -18.91
CA VAL A 65 -0.38 -2.29 -18.52
C VAL A 65 1.08 -2.65 -18.71
N ILE A 66 1.76 -3.04 -17.63
CA ILE A 66 3.21 -3.21 -17.59
C ILE A 66 3.51 -4.67 -17.25
N ASP A 67 4.29 -5.35 -18.10
CA ASP A 67 4.86 -6.66 -17.79
C ASP A 67 6.04 -6.50 -16.83
N THR A 68 5.99 -7.16 -15.68
CA THR A 68 6.97 -6.98 -14.60
C THR A 68 8.28 -7.73 -14.82
N ALA A 69 8.30 -8.72 -15.72
CA ALA A 69 9.51 -9.46 -16.06
C ALA A 69 10.39 -8.67 -17.05
N THR A 70 9.75 -8.00 -17.99
CA THR A 70 10.44 -7.21 -19.03
C THR A 70 10.52 -5.72 -18.73
N ASN A 71 9.76 -5.23 -17.74
CA ASN A 71 9.57 -3.81 -17.43
C ASN A 71 9.12 -2.99 -18.66
N ALA A 72 8.21 -3.55 -19.45
CA ALA A 72 7.70 -2.93 -20.67
C ALA A 72 6.19 -2.71 -20.59
N VAL A 73 5.72 -1.57 -21.12
CA VAL A 73 4.28 -1.33 -21.33
C VAL A 73 3.82 -2.24 -22.48
N THR A 74 2.91 -3.16 -22.19
CA THR A 74 2.36 -4.12 -23.16
C THR A 74 1.04 -3.67 -23.75
N ALA A 75 0.29 -2.81 -23.03
CA ALA A 75 -0.95 -2.21 -23.51
C ALA A 75 -1.19 -0.87 -22.83
N THR A 76 -1.96 -0.01 -23.52
CA THR A 76 -2.51 1.23 -22.98
C THR A 76 -4.03 1.18 -23.16
N VAL A 77 -4.78 1.19 -22.06
CA VAL A 77 -6.23 1.06 -22.05
C VAL A 77 -6.84 2.44 -21.86
N PRO A 78 -7.59 2.99 -22.84
CA PRO A 78 -8.36 4.21 -22.65
C PRO A 78 -9.45 4.00 -21.59
N VAL A 79 -9.59 4.95 -20.66
CA VAL A 79 -10.60 4.97 -19.58
C VAL A 79 -11.29 6.33 -19.53
N GLY A 80 -12.12 6.59 -18.52
CA GLY A 80 -12.73 7.89 -18.32
C GLY A 80 -11.75 8.98 -17.91
N GLY A 81 -12.26 10.21 -17.76
CA GLY A 81 -11.47 11.42 -17.50
C GLY A 81 -10.82 11.47 -16.14
N GLY A 82 -9.53 11.82 -16.10
CA GLY A 82 -8.77 12.02 -14.89
C GLY A 82 -8.67 10.76 -14.00
N PRO A 83 -8.18 9.62 -14.50
CA PRO A 83 -8.07 8.41 -13.67
C PRO A 83 -7.10 8.60 -12.52
N THR A 84 -7.54 8.22 -11.30
CA THR A 84 -6.79 8.33 -10.05
C THR A 84 -6.54 6.96 -9.42
N GLY A 85 -7.47 6.46 -8.59
CA GLY A 85 -7.36 5.17 -7.92
C GLY A 85 -7.49 3.98 -8.85
N ILE A 86 -6.79 2.89 -8.53
CA ILE A 86 -6.90 1.62 -9.22
C ILE A 86 -6.73 0.45 -8.26
N ALA A 87 -7.57 -0.57 -8.40
CA ALA A 87 -7.44 -1.84 -7.67
C ALA A 87 -7.75 -3.03 -8.57
N VAL A 88 -7.02 -4.13 -8.38
CA VAL A 88 -7.22 -5.38 -9.11
C VAL A 88 -7.92 -6.38 -8.21
N THR A 89 -8.88 -7.14 -8.74
CA THR A 89 -9.56 -8.20 -7.99
C THR A 89 -8.59 -9.30 -7.57
N PRO A 90 -8.83 -10.01 -6.44
CA PRO A 90 -7.93 -11.07 -5.95
C PRO A 90 -7.73 -12.23 -6.93
N ASN A 91 -8.69 -12.49 -7.82
CA ASN A 91 -8.57 -13.47 -8.90
C ASN A 91 -7.84 -12.95 -10.15
N GLY A 92 -7.47 -11.64 -10.14
CA GLY A 92 -6.78 -10.99 -11.25
C GLY A 92 -7.63 -10.70 -12.49
N ALA A 93 -8.93 -11.02 -12.49
CA ALA A 93 -9.75 -10.97 -13.70
C ALA A 93 -10.20 -9.56 -14.09
N ARG A 94 -10.24 -8.63 -13.13
CA ARG A 94 -10.74 -7.25 -13.35
C ARG A 94 -9.86 -6.24 -12.63
N ALA A 95 -9.73 -5.04 -13.23
CA ALA A 95 -9.20 -3.86 -12.57
C ALA A 95 -10.27 -2.77 -12.55
N PHE A 96 -10.49 -2.17 -11.38
CA PHE A 96 -11.41 -1.05 -11.14
C PHE A 96 -10.61 0.24 -11.12
N VAL A 97 -10.96 1.20 -11.97
CA VAL A 97 -10.25 2.46 -12.17
C VAL A 97 -11.20 3.62 -11.89
N VAL A 98 -10.89 4.44 -10.92
CA VAL A 98 -11.68 5.64 -10.59
C VAL A 98 -11.34 6.76 -11.57
N ASN A 99 -12.34 7.26 -12.27
CA ASN A 99 -12.26 8.40 -13.17
C ASN A 99 -12.86 9.63 -12.48
N THR A 100 -12.01 10.39 -11.80
CA THR A 100 -12.46 11.50 -10.93
C THR A 100 -13.22 12.57 -11.68
N ALA A 101 -12.77 12.95 -12.88
CA ALA A 101 -13.43 13.98 -13.68
C ALA A 101 -14.81 13.54 -14.20
N ASP A 102 -14.99 12.24 -14.46
CA ASP A 102 -16.24 11.69 -15.00
C ASP A 102 -17.18 11.13 -13.93
N ARG A 103 -16.80 11.19 -12.64
CA ARG A 103 -17.57 10.62 -11.52
C ARG A 103 -17.97 9.18 -11.80
N SER A 104 -17.00 8.38 -12.26
CA SER A 104 -17.25 7.02 -12.68
C SER A 104 -16.10 6.07 -12.32
N VAL A 105 -16.37 4.79 -12.41
CA VAL A 105 -15.38 3.72 -12.34
C VAL A 105 -15.38 2.94 -13.65
N SER A 106 -14.25 2.86 -14.33
CA SER A 106 -14.05 1.94 -15.44
C SER A 106 -13.65 0.56 -14.90
N VAL A 107 -14.32 -0.49 -15.36
CA VAL A 107 -13.98 -1.88 -15.07
C VAL A 107 -13.25 -2.46 -16.28
N ILE A 108 -11.95 -2.73 -16.11
CA ILE A 108 -11.12 -3.32 -17.16
C ILE A 108 -11.15 -4.84 -17.02
N ASP A 109 -11.46 -5.54 -18.10
CA ASP A 109 -11.17 -6.97 -18.24
C ASP A 109 -9.69 -7.15 -18.50
N THR A 110 -8.99 -7.85 -17.60
CA THR A 110 -7.53 -7.96 -17.62
C THR A 110 -7.00 -8.95 -18.67
N ALA A 111 -7.85 -9.87 -19.14
CA ALA A 111 -7.46 -10.82 -20.17
C ALA A 111 -7.44 -10.18 -21.56
N THR A 112 -8.35 -9.21 -21.78
CA THR A 112 -8.47 -8.52 -23.07
C THR A 112 -7.88 -7.10 -23.06
N ASN A 113 -7.59 -6.56 -21.88
CA ASN A 113 -7.17 -5.16 -21.67
C ASN A 113 -8.17 -4.16 -22.28
N THR A 114 -9.46 -4.38 -22.07
CA THR A 114 -10.54 -3.50 -22.54
C THR A 114 -11.47 -3.13 -21.40
N VAL A 115 -12.12 -1.96 -21.50
CA VAL A 115 -13.17 -1.56 -20.55
C VAL A 115 -14.43 -2.38 -20.81
N ALA A 116 -14.82 -3.21 -19.85
CA ALA A 116 -16.02 -4.06 -19.91
C ALA A 116 -17.27 -3.36 -19.38
N ALA A 117 -17.12 -2.39 -18.45
CA ALA A 117 -18.22 -1.63 -17.88
C ALA A 117 -17.74 -0.26 -17.37
N THR A 118 -18.68 0.68 -17.28
CA THR A 118 -18.49 1.98 -16.62
C THR A 118 -19.62 2.17 -15.63
N ILE A 119 -19.27 2.47 -14.37
CA ILE A 119 -20.19 2.55 -13.24
C ILE A 119 -20.19 3.98 -12.72
N ALA A 120 -21.36 4.62 -12.62
CA ALA A 120 -21.48 5.94 -12.01
C ALA A 120 -21.28 5.86 -10.49
N VAL A 121 -20.52 6.79 -9.93
CA VAL A 121 -20.25 6.95 -8.49
C VAL A 121 -20.44 8.42 -8.08
N GLY A 122 -20.14 8.74 -6.81
CA GLY A 122 -20.29 10.09 -6.29
C GLY A 122 -19.23 11.07 -6.80
N GLU A 123 -19.42 12.34 -6.42
CA GLU A 123 -18.57 13.44 -6.85
C GLU A 123 -17.21 13.41 -6.15
N PHE A 124 -16.16 13.75 -6.91
CA PHE A 124 -14.77 13.73 -6.47
C PHE A 124 -14.36 12.35 -5.92
N ALA A 125 -14.73 11.30 -6.67
CA ALA A 125 -14.25 9.96 -6.38
C ALA A 125 -12.72 9.91 -6.59
N LEU A 126 -11.97 9.30 -5.65
CA LEU A 126 -10.49 9.35 -5.65
C LEU A 126 -9.85 7.97 -5.61
N ALA A 127 -10.28 7.12 -4.71
CA ALA A 127 -9.64 5.84 -4.44
C ALA A 127 -10.62 4.67 -4.56
N VAL A 128 -10.09 3.50 -4.85
CA VAL A 128 -10.81 2.23 -4.87
C VAL A 128 -10.00 1.13 -4.20
N ALA A 129 -10.66 0.28 -3.41
CA ALA A 129 -10.10 -0.99 -2.96
C ALA A 129 -11.12 -2.10 -3.16
N VAL A 130 -10.64 -3.33 -3.36
CA VAL A 130 -11.47 -4.52 -3.52
C VAL A 130 -11.37 -5.35 -2.25
N SER A 131 -12.49 -5.92 -1.78
CA SER A 131 -12.51 -6.84 -0.64
C SER A 131 -11.66 -8.09 -0.90
N ALA A 132 -11.19 -8.73 0.16
CA ALA A 132 -10.31 -9.89 0.06
C ALA A 132 -10.96 -11.09 -0.65
N ASP A 133 -12.29 -11.23 -0.56
CA ASP A 133 -13.08 -12.23 -1.28
C ASP A 133 -13.36 -11.84 -2.75
N GLY A 134 -13.06 -10.60 -3.13
CA GLY A 134 -13.29 -10.05 -4.45
C GLY A 134 -14.75 -9.70 -4.76
N ALA A 135 -15.67 -9.82 -3.80
CA ALA A 135 -17.09 -9.61 -4.03
C ALA A 135 -17.48 -8.13 -4.16
N HIS A 136 -16.76 -7.24 -3.48
CA HIS A 136 -17.08 -5.82 -3.44
C HIS A 136 -15.87 -4.95 -3.78
N ALA A 137 -16.13 -3.84 -4.48
CA ALA A 137 -15.19 -2.73 -4.61
C ALA A 137 -15.77 -1.50 -3.89
N TYR A 138 -14.93 -0.83 -3.10
CA TYR A 138 -15.26 0.34 -2.30
C TYR A 138 -14.61 1.57 -2.91
N VAL A 139 -15.38 2.65 -3.11
CA VAL A 139 -14.91 3.87 -3.78
C VAL A 139 -15.21 5.08 -2.91
N THR A 140 -14.20 5.88 -2.58
CA THR A 140 -14.39 7.14 -1.83
C THR A 140 -15.03 8.21 -2.72
N ASN A 141 -16.02 8.94 -2.18
CA ASN A 141 -16.67 10.10 -2.82
C ASN A 141 -16.41 11.32 -1.93
N GLY A 142 -15.40 12.12 -2.29
CA GLY A 142 -14.86 13.17 -1.42
C GLY A 142 -15.85 14.27 -1.07
N VAL A 143 -16.61 14.76 -2.04
CA VAL A 143 -17.57 15.86 -1.82
C VAL A 143 -18.80 15.40 -1.03
N GLU A 144 -19.28 14.19 -1.28
CA GLU A 144 -20.49 13.66 -0.65
C GLU A 144 -20.22 13.04 0.73
N SER A 145 -18.96 12.89 1.13
CA SER A 145 -18.58 12.24 2.39
C SER A 145 -19.14 10.83 2.51
N THR A 146 -19.02 10.05 1.44
CA THR A 146 -19.52 8.69 1.36
C THR A 146 -18.52 7.73 0.73
N VAL A 147 -18.78 6.43 0.89
CA VAL A 147 -18.16 5.35 0.14
C VAL A 147 -19.22 4.63 -0.67
N SER A 148 -19.05 4.55 -1.98
CA SER A 148 -19.86 3.69 -2.86
C SER A 148 -19.38 2.25 -2.76
N VAL A 149 -20.30 1.30 -2.57
CA VAL A 149 -20.02 -0.13 -2.56
C VAL A 149 -20.55 -0.74 -3.86
N ILE A 150 -19.65 -1.30 -4.64
CA ILE A 150 -19.93 -1.88 -5.95
C ILE A 150 -19.86 -3.41 -5.81
N ASP A 151 -20.91 -4.11 -6.24
CA ASP A 151 -20.87 -5.54 -6.46
C ASP A 151 -20.06 -5.83 -7.72
N THR A 152 -18.97 -6.60 -7.57
CA THR A 152 -18.01 -6.84 -8.66
C THR A 152 -18.54 -7.82 -9.71
N ALA A 153 -19.52 -8.65 -9.40
CA ALA A 153 -20.11 -9.60 -10.34
C ALA A 153 -21.09 -8.90 -11.29
N THR A 154 -21.91 -7.98 -10.75
CA THR A 154 -22.94 -7.26 -11.50
C THR A 154 -22.49 -5.90 -12.04
N ASN A 155 -21.36 -5.36 -11.51
CA ASN A 155 -20.87 -4.01 -11.79
C ASN A 155 -21.90 -2.91 -11.47
N THR A 156 -22.59 -3.04 -10.32
CA THR A 156 -23.60 -2.06 -9.86
C THR A 156 -23.28 -1.57 -8.46
N VAL A 157 -23.59 -0.30 -8.17
CA VAL A 157 -23.53 0.23 -6.81
C VAL A 157 -24.70 -0.36 -6.02
N THR A 158 -24.39 -1.11 -4.96
CA THR A 158 -25.38 -1.78 -4.09
C THR A 158 -25.64 -1.05 -2.80
N ALA A 159 -24.69 -0.21 -2.36
CA ALA A 159 -24.82 0.62 -1.17
C ALA A 159 -23.99 1.90 -1.29
N THR A 160 -24.39 2.91 -0.53
CA THR A 160 -23.64 4.13 -0.28
C THR A 160 -23.54 4.32 1.23
N VAL A 161 -22.33 4.25 1.77
CA VAL A 161 -22.05 4.29 3.21
C VAL A 161 -21.58 5.69 3.59
N PRO A 162 -22.29 6.41 4.49
CA PRO A 162 -21.82 7.68 5.02
C PRO A 162 -20.53 7.47 5.85
N VAL A 163 -19.54 8.34 5.64
CA VAL A 163 -18.25 8.35 6.36
C VAL A 163 -17.93 9.78 6.85
N GLY A 164 -16.75 10.03 7.37
CA GLY A 164 -16.34 11.38 7.74
C GLY A 164 -16.07 12.28 6.53
N ALA A 165 -15.85 13.57 6.79
CA ALA A 165 -15.75 14.60 5.76
C ALA A 165 -14.49 14.45 4.90
N PHE A 166 -14.69 14.57 3.60
CA PHE A 166 -13.68 14.53 2.55
C PHE A 166 -12.82 13.25 2.59
N PRO A 167 -13.45 12.06 2.36
CA PRO A 167 -12.70 10.81 2.26
C PRO A 167 -11.78 10.83 1.04
N ILE A 168 -10.48 10.52 1.26
CA ILE A 168 -9.44 10.57 0.21
C ILE A 168 -9.04 9.16 -0.20
N GLN A 169 -8.56 8.37 0.75
CA GLN A 169 -7.97 7.06 0.48
C GLN A 169 -8.67 5.98 1.29
N LEU A 170 -8.61 4.73 0.80
CA LEU A 170 -9.11 3.59 1.52
C LEU A 170 -8.25 2.36 1.28
N ALA A 171 -8.24 1.47 2.26
CA ALA A 171 -7.60 0.17 2.18
C ALA A 171 -8.48 -0.91 2.79
N ALA A 172 -8.61 -2.03 2.10
CA ALA A 172 -9.34 -3.19 2.59
C ALA A 172 -8.36 -4.25 3.13
N ASN A 173 -8.72 -4.86 4.26
CA ASN A 173 -8.12 -6.11 4.74
C ASN A 173 -9.15 -7.25 4.68
N GLY A 174 -8.93 -8.35 5.40
CA GLY A 174 -9.84 -9.50 5.40
C GLY A 174 -11.26 -9.18 5.89
N THR A 175 -11.42 -8.22 6.80
CA THR A 175 -12.68 -7.96 7.52
C THR A 175 -13.13 -6.50 7.50
N HIS A 176 -12.25 -5.55 7.25
CA HIS A 176 -12.54 -4.13 7.34
C HIS A 176 -12.07 -3.34 6.13
N VAL A 177 -12.71 -2.21 5.89
CA VAL A 177 -12.21 -1.13 5.03
C VAL A 177 -11.94 0.08 5.90
N TYR A 178 -10.71 0.56 5.87
CA TYR A 178 -10.25 1.78 6.54
C TYR A 178 -10.33 2.93 5.55
N VAL A 179 -11.03 4.00 5.90
CA VAL A 179 -11.26 5.18 5.05
C VAL A 179 -10.70 6.42 5.74
N THR A 180 -9.73 7.09 5.13
CA THR A 180 -9.18 8.35 5.66
C THR A 180 -10.11 9.51 5.35
N ASN A 181 -10.59 10.21 6.39
CA ASN A 181 -11.45 11.39 6.29
C ASN A 181 -10.61 12.63 6.56
N SER A 182 -10.12 13.26 5.49
CA SER A 182 -9.07 14.28 5.60
C SER A 182 -9.51 15.55 6.31
N SER A 183 -10.77 15.95 6.16
CA SER A 183 -11.29 17.17 6.82
C SER A 183 -11.71 16.93 8.26
N ASP A 184 -12.03 15.70 8.66
CA ASP A 184 -12.44 15.36 10.04
C ASP A 184 -11.26 14.86 10.90
N ASN A 185 -10.09 14.60 10.30
CA ASN A 185 -8.94 14.02 11.00
C ASN A 185 -9.26 12.67 11.65
N THR A 186 -10.01 11.84 10.93
CA THR A 186 -10.42 10.52 11.40
C THR A 186 -10.20 9.44 10.34
N VAL A 187 -10.26 8.19 10.78
CA VAL A 187 -10.39 7.01 9.92
C VAL A 187 -11.72 6.34 10.24
N THR A 188 -12.60 6.20 9.25
CA THR A 188 -13.81 5.40 9.36
C THR A 188 -13.47 3.94 9.08
N VAL A 189 -13.97 3.03 9.92
CA VAL A 189 -13.83 1.57 9.74
C VAL A 189 -15.18 0.99 9.33
N ILE A 190 -15.22 0.36 8.15
CA ILE A 190 -16.40 -0.30 7.59
C ILE A 190 -16.17 -1.81 7.67
N ASP A 191 -17.11 -2.55 8.26
CA ASP A 191 -17.11 -4.02 8.25
C ASP A 191 -17.51 -4.53 6.86
N THR A 192 -16.70 -5.43 6.28
CA THR A 192 -16.88 -5.91 4.89
C THR A 192 -18.06 -6.87 4.73
N ALA A 193 -18.47 -7.58 5.79
CA ALA A 193 -19.57 -8.55 5.74
C ALA A 193 -20.93 -7.87 5.84
N THR A 194 -21.03 -6.81 6.65
CA THR A 194 -22.29 -6.08 6.89
C THR A 194 -22.40 -4.78 6.09
N THR A 195 -21.29 -4.29 5.56
CA THR A 195 -21.20 -3.00 4.85
C THR A 195 -21.66 -1.82 5.74
N THR A 196 -21.37 -1.89 7.04
CA THR A 196 -21.72 -0.86 8.01
C THR A 196 -20.50 -0.27 8.68
N VAL A 197 -20.59 1.01 9.08
CA VAL A 197 -19.55 1.65 9.89
C VAL A 197 -19.58 1.02 11.30
N VAL A 198 -18.43 0.49 11.73
CA VAL A 198 -18.27 -0.12 13.06
C VAL A 198 -17.44 0.75 14.00
N ASP A 199 -16.63 1.67 13.45
CA ASP A 199 -15.82 2.57 14.27
C ASP A 199 -15.42 3.85 13.51
N THR A 200 -15.01 4.88 14.26
CA THR A 200 -14.40 6.11 13.74
C THR A 200 -13.24 6.51 14.66
N ILE A 201 -12.02 6.37 14.16
CA ILE A 201 -10.77 6.47 14.92
C ILE A 201 -10.16 7.85 14.71
N PRO A 202 -9.94 8.67 15.76
CA PRO A 202 -9.19 9.91 15.65
C PRO A 202 -7.72 9.64 15.29
N VAL A 203 -7.18 10.41 14.35
CA VAL A 203 -5.77 10.37 13.91
C VAL A 203 -5.22 11.78 13.81
N ALA A 204 -3.94 11.94 13.44
CA ALA A 204 -3.36 13.24 13.20
C ALA A 204 -4.02 13.97 12.01
N SER A 205 -3.72 15.28 11.88
CA SER A 205 -4.40 16.16 10.93
C SER A 205 -4.22 15.76 9.48
N HIS A 206 -5.29 15.86 8.71
CA HIS A 206 -5.33 15.65 7.26
C HIS A 206 -4.79 14.27 6.83
N PRO A 207 -5.40 13.16 7.33
CA PRO A 207 -5.02 11.83 6.87
C PRO A 207 -5.21 11.71 5.35
N SER A 208 -4.16 11.27 4.65
CA SER A 208 -4.09 11.28 3.18
C SER A 208 -3.88 9.91 2.56
N ALA A 209 -3.28 8.96 3.29
CA ALA A 209 -3.07 7.61 2.81
C ALA A 209 -3.35 6.58 3.91
N VAL A 210 -3.78 5.40 3.49
CA VAL A 210 -3.93 4.24 4.37
C VAL A 210 -3.54 2.97 3.62
N THR A 211 -2.87 2.07 4.33
CA THR A 211 -2.58 0.71 3.87
C THR A 211 -2.79 -0.25 5.03
N ALA A 212 -3.18 -1.48 4.77
CA ALA A 212 -3.55 -2.41 5.83
C ALA A 212 -3.07 -3.84 5.56
N THR A 213 -2.74 -4.53 6.64
CA THR A 213 -2.66 -5.99 6.74
C THR A 213 -3.88 -6.50 7.53
N ASN A 214 -3.97 -7.81 7.77
CA ASN A 214 -5.04 -8.34 8.61
C ASN A 214 -4.97 -7.86 10.06
N ASP A 215 -3.78 -7.55 10.56
CA ASP A 215 -3.54 -7.22 11.97
C ASP A 215 -3.41 -5.71 12.23
N ARG A 216 -3.03 -4.92 11.23
CA ARG A 216 -2.72 -3.49 11.40
C ARG A 216 -3.13 -2.66 10.19
N ALA A 217 -3.51 -1.41 10.44
CA ALA A 217 -3.58 -0.38 9.43
C ALA A 217 -2.55 0.73 9.72
N TYR A 218 -1.95 1.27 8.67
CA TYR A 218 -0.98 2.35 8.71
C TYR A 218 -1.58 3.55 8.02
N VAL A 219 -1.74 4.64 8.75
CA VAL A 219 -2.41 5.86 8.29
C VAL A 219 -1.43 7.01 8.27
N ARG A 220 -1.21 7.60 7.12
CA ARG A 220 -0.40 8.80 6.98
C ARG A 220 -1.23 10.05 7.18
N SER A 221 -0.74 10.95 8.03
CA SER A 221 -1.30 12.27 8.29
C SER A 221 -0.18 13.30 8.27
N GLY A 222 0.01 13.98 7.12
CA GLY A 222 1.16 14.84 6.93
C GLY A 222 2.49 14.10 7.10
N ALA A 223 3.35 14.58 7.99
CA ALA A 223 4.65 13.97 8.31
C ALA A 223 4.58 12.94 9.46
N GLU A 224 3.41 12.39 9.76
CA GLU A 224 3.19 11.38 10.78
C GLU A 224 2.52 10.15 10.22
N MET A 225 2.94 8.99 10.69
CA MET A 225 2.30 7.69 10.45
C MET A 225 1.70 7.18 11.75
N SER A 226 0.39 6.90 11.75
CA SER A 226 -0.31 6.24 12.85
C SER A 226 -0.46 4.76 12.57
N VAL A 227 -0.23 3.90 13.57
CA VAL A 227 -0.43 2.45 13.51
C VAL A 227 -1.69 2.10 14.28
N ILE A 228 -2.66 1.54 13.59
CA ILE A 228 -3.93 1.09 14.15
C ILE A 228 -3.91 -0.43 14.30
N ASP A 229 -4.23 -0.94 15.47
CA ASP A 229 -4.47 -2.36 15.70
C ASP A 229 -5.86 -2.72 15.14
N ALA A 230 -5.92 -3.71 14.25
CA ALA A 230 -7.15 -4.06 13.52
C ALA A 230 -8.18 -4.83 14.37
N ALA A 231 -7.76 -5.44 15.49
CA ALA A 231 -8.66 -6.16 16.37
C ALA A 231 -9.39 -5.23 17.36
N THR A 232 -8.73 -4.12 17.74
CA THR A 232 -9.25 -3.18 18.75
C THR A 232 -9.65 -1.84 18.16
N ASN A 233 -9.32 -1.54 16.90
CA ASN A 233 -9.50 -0.25 16.24
C ASN A 233 -8.87 0.92 17.02
N THR A 234 -7.73 0.71 17.65
CA THR A 234 -7.04 1.74 18.44
C THR A 234 -5.68 2.08 17.83
N VAL A 235 -5.29 3.36 17.94
CA VAL A 235 -3.93 3.78 17.59
C VAL A 235 -2.97 3.27 18.67
N THR A 236 -2.03 2.43 18.28
CA THR A 236 -1.04 1.78 19.18
C THR A 236 0.34 2.41 19.13
N ALA A 237 0.67 3.09 18.04
CA ALA A 237 1.93 3.80 17.88
C ALA A 237 1.80 4.93 16.86
N THR A 238 2.69 5.92 16.96
CA THR A 238 2.92 6.94 15.94
C THR A 238 4.41 7.13 15.70
N PHE A 239 4.81 7.47 14.48
CA PHE A 239 6.19 7.77 14.13
C PHE A 239 6.28 8.78 12.99
N GLY A 240 7.42 9.50 12.90
CA GLY A 240 7.64 10.48 11.85
C GLY A 240 7.96 9.83 10.50
N VAL A 241 7.50 10.46 9.42
CA VAL A 241 7.83 10.11 8.03
C VAL A 241 8.20 11.38 7.27
N ASP A 242 9.02 11.22 6.21
CA ASP A 242 9.43 12.37 5.40
C ASP A 242 8.30 12.82 4.47
N GLY A 243 8.30 14.13 4.17
CA GLY A 243 7.31 14.79 3.33
C GLY A 243 5.92 14.83 3.96
N THR A 244 5.00 15.51 3.28
CA THR A 244 3.65 15.74 3.80
C THR A 244 2.57 15.02 3.02
N MET A 245 2.87 14.55 1.81
CA MET A 245 1.92 13.91 0.88
C MET A 245 2.55 12.68 0.21
N GLY A 246 1.72 11.75 -0.19
CA GLY A 246 2.09 10.55 -0.95
C GLY A 246 1.41 9.29 -0.42
N GLY A 247 1.44 8.24 -1.20
CA GLY A 247 0.87 6.94 -0.87
C GLY A 247 1.70 6.14 0.14
N ALA A 248 1.11 5.06 0.62
CA ALA A 248 1.80 4.07 1.43
C ALA A 248 1.36 2.66 1.01
N ALA A 249 2.26 1.69 1.12
CA ALA A 249 1.95 0.28 0.88
C ALA A 249 2.76 -0.61 1.84
N VAL A 250 2.08 -1.55 2.47
CA VAL A 250 2.68 -2.55 3.36
C VAL A 250 2.70 -3.91 2.67
N THR A 251 3.77 -4.69 2.85
CA THR A 251 3.83 -6.08 2.36
C THR A 251 2.78 -6.94 3.06
N ALA A 252 2.28 -7.97 2.38
CA ALA A 252 1.24 -8.86 2.92
C ALA A 252 1.65 -9.57 4.22
N ASP A 253 2.95 -9.81 4.40
CA ASP A 253 3.54 -10.38 5.62
C ASP A 253 3.71 -9.34 6.75
N GLY A 254 3.44 -8.07 6.49
CA GLY A 254 3.54 -6.97 7.44
C GLY A 254 4.97 -6.56 7.82
N HIS A 255 5.99 -7.02 7.09
CA HIS A 255 7.40 -6.80 7.46
C HIS A 255 8.07 -5.60 6.79
N THR A 256 7.47 -5.03 5.77
CA THR A 256 8.03 -3.87 5.07
C THR A 256 6.93 -2.88 4.74
N LEU A 257 7.11 -1.62 5.12
CA LEU A 257 6.23 -0.52 4.80
C LEU A 257 6.97 0.47 3.88
N TYR A 258 6.38 0.77 2.75
CA TYR A 258 6.84 1.78 1.80
C TYR A 258 6.00 3.03 1.95
N VAL A 259 6.64 4.18 2.13
CA VAL A 259 5.99 5.48 2.27
C VAL A 259 6.55 6.43 1.23
N VAL A 260 5.67 7.02 0.44
CA VAL A 260 6.06 7.96 -0.62
C VAL A 260 6.23 9.35 -0.04
N ASP A 261 7.37 9.97 -0.31
CA ASP A 261 7.57 11.41 -0.16
C ASP A 261 7.36 12.08 -1.52
N SER A 262 6.20 12.68 -1.70
CA SER A 262 5.84 13.34 -2.96
C SER A 262 6.68 14.59 -3.25
N GLU A 263 7.08 15.33 -2.22
CA GLU A 263 7.87 16.55 -2.34
C GLU A 263 9.34 16.24 -2.62
N GLY A 264 9.91 15.27 -1.89
CA GLY A 264 11.28 14.83 -2.07
C GLY A 264 11.49 13.89 -3.28
N GLY A 265 10.41 13.38 -3.89
CA GLY A 265 10.51 12.44 -5.01
C GLY A 265 11.14 11.11 -4.62
N ALA A 266 10.83 10.62 -3.43
CA ALA A 266 11.44 9.43 -2.85
C ALA A 266 10.39 8.43 -2.33
N VAL A 267 10.82 7.20 -2.14
CA VAL A 267 10.12 6.17 -1.37
C VAL A 267 11.00 5.77 -0.20
N THR A 268 10.52 5.99 1.01
CA THR A 268 11.19 5.57 2.24
C THR A 268 10.63 4.21 2.66
N VAL A 269 11.55 3.30 2.98
CA VAL A 269 11.25 1.94 3.44
C VAL A 269 11.39 1.90 4.96
N PHE A 270 10.36 1.43 5.64
CA PHE A 270 10.32 1.26 7.10
C PHE A 270 10.22 -0.20 7.49
N ASP A 271 10.77 -0.53 8.65
CA ASP A 271 10.51 -1.77 9.39
C ASP A 271 9.30 -1.56 10.30
N PRO A 272 8.14 -2.17 10.02
CA PRO A 272 6.94 -2.02 10.84
C PRO A 272 7.04 -2.67 12.23
N GLY A 273 8.00 -3.54 12.46
CA GLY A 273 8.25 -4.15 13.78
C GLY A 273 8.87 -3.17 14.76
N THR A 274 9.71 -2.27 14.26
CA THR A 274 10.44 -1.25 15.05
C THR A 274 9.95 0.17 14.77
N ASN A 275 9.17 0.37 13.72
CA ASN A 275 8.74 1.68 13.21
C ASN A 275 9.93 2.60 12.86
N THR A 276 11.02 2.01 12.37
CA THR A 276 12.23 2.75 12.00
C THR A 276 12.48 2.74 10.50
N GLU A 277 13.05 3.81 9.99
CA GLU A 277 13.52 3.89 8.63
C GLU A 277 14.65 2.89 8.37
N VAL A 278 14.56 2.18 7.25
CA VAL A 278 15.60 1.28 6.73
C VAL A 278 16.44 1.99 5.67
N THR A 279 15.79 2.66 4.73
CA THR A 279 16.44 3.39 3.63
C THR A 279 15.43 4.29 2.92
N SER A 280 15.92 5.30 2.21
CA SER A 280 15.14 6.12 1.30
C SER A 280 15.73 6.07 -0.12
N LEU A 281 14.86 5.97 -1.13
CA LEU A 281 15.21 5.73 -2.53
C LEU A 281 14.57 6.80 -3.42
N ALA A 282 15.38 7.50 -4.20
CA ALA A 282 14.87 8.45 -5.17
C ALA A 282 14.15 7.70 -6.31
N VAL A 283 12.91 8.08 -6.59
CA VAL A 283 12.04 7.46 -7.61
C VAL A 283 11.56 8.45 -8.67
N GLY A 284 11.89 9.73 -8.53
CA GLY A 284 11.52 10.81 -9.43
C GLY A 284 10.54 11.80 -8.84
N GLY A 285 10.46 12.99 -9.44
CA GLY A 285 9.73 14.14 -8.89
C GLY A 285 8.23 13.93 -8.83
N SER A 286 7.61 14.44 -7.75
CA SER A 286 6.18 14.31 -7.47
C SER A 286 5.74 12.84 -7.46
N ALA A 287 6.41 12.03 -6.65
CA ALA A 287 6.02 10.63 -6.44
C ALA A 287 4.60 10.58 -5.84
N GLY A 288 3.72 9.74 -6.40
CA GLY A 288 2.30 9.70 -6.03
C GLY A 288 1.92 8.43 -5.27
N GLY A 289 1.61 7.37 -6.00
CA GLY A 289 1.20 6.08 -5.47
C GLY A 289 2.35 5.09 -5.37
N VAL A 290 2.19 4.11 -4.48
CA VAL A 290 3.07 2.95 -4.37
C VAL A 290 2.24 1.68 -4.18
N ALA A 291 2.67 0.58 -4.77
CA ALA A 291 2.09 -0.74 -4.56
C ALA A 291 3.19 -1.80 -4.47
N VAL A 292 2.90 -2.88 -3.75
CA VAL A 292 3.85 -3.97 -3.49
C VAL A 292 3.35 -5.25 -4.13
N SER A 293 4.26 -6.06 -4.70
CA SER A 293 3.95 -7.41 -5.18
C SER A 293 3.56 -8.34 -4.03
N ALA A 294 2.69 -9.32 -4.32
CA ALA A 294 2.18 -10.24 -3.30
C ALA A 294 3.28 -11.02 -2.57
N ASP A 295 4.40 -11.28 -3.22
CA ASP A 295 5.59 -11.93 -2.63
C ASP A 295 6.48 -10.98 -1.83
N GLY A 296 6.15 -9.67 -1.77
CA GLY A 296 6.93 -8.64 -1.09
C GLY A 296 8.30 -8.35 -1.71
N ALA A 297 8.63 -8.96 -2.85
CA ALA A 297 9.96 -8.83 -3.47
C ALA A 297 10.14 -7.51 -4.22
N ARG A 298 9.06 -6.88 -4.68
CA ARG A 298 9.10 -5.65 -5.47
C ARG A 298 8.04 -4.65 -5.00
N ALA A 299 8.39 -3.38 -5.07
CA ALA A 299 7.45 -2.27 -5.00
C ALA A 299 7.55 -1.42 -6.27
N TYR A 300 6.44 -0.79 -6.62
CA TYR A 300 6.30 0.06 -7.80
C TYR A 300 5.78 1.42 -7.36
N ALA A 301 6.48 2.49 -7.75
CA ALA A 301 6.13 3.85 -7.38
C ALA A 301 5.96 4.73 -8.62
N THR A 302 4.93 5.57 -8.62
CA THR A 302 4.68 6.54 -9.71
C THR A 302 5.54 7.78 -9.54
N SER A 303 6.04 8.34 -10.66
CA SER A 303 6.63 9.68 -10.74
C SER A 303 5.83 10.52 -11.75
N GLN A 304 5.08 11.51 -11.24
CA GLN A 304 4.15 12.30 -12.06
C GLN A 304 4.89 13.25 -13.01
N ASN A 305 5.98 13.88 -12.54
CA ASN A 305 6.73 14.85 -13.34
C ASN A 305 7.52 14.18 -14.49
N GLU A 306 7.96 12.95 -14.28
CA GLU A 306 8.77 12.21 -15.24
C GLU A 306 7.94 11.26 -16.10
N ASN A 307 6.65 11.08 -15.77
CA ASN A 307 5.75 10.13 -16.44
C ASN A 307 6.32 8.71 -16.44
N THR A 308 6.77 8.25 -15.28
CA THR A 308 7.40 6.93 -15.13
C THR A 308 6.85 6.16 -13.93
N ILE A 309 7.12 4.85 -13.93
CA ILE A 309 7.01 3.95 -12.78
C ILE A 309 8.41 3.47 -12.42
N ALA A 310 8.84 3.70 -11.19
CA ALA A 310 10.06 3.12 -10.64
C ALA A 310 9.75 1.74 -10.05
N THR A 311 10.60 0.74 -10.37
CA THR A 311 10.58 -0.58 -9.74
C THR A 311 11.65 -0.62 -8.66
N ILE A 312 11.24 -0.84 -7.43
CA ILE A 312 12.10 -1.03 -6.26
C ILE A 312 12.16 -2.54 -6.00
N SER A 313 13.35 -3.10 -5.93
CA SER A 313 13.57 -4.52 -5.62
C SER A 313 14.31 -4.68 -4.31
N ARG A 314 13.90 -5.68 -3.54
CA ARG A 314 14.64 -6.19 -2.37
C ARG A 314 15.68 -7.19 -2.87
N ALA A 315 16.93 -7.09 -2.39
CA ALA A 315 18.00 -7.98 -2.84
C ALA A 315 17.71 -9.45 -2.48
N PRO A 316 18.00 -10.40 -3.41
CA PRO A 316 17.94 -11.83 -3.08
C PRO A 316 18.97 -12.17 -2.00
N GLY A 317 18.56 -12.82 -0.95
CA GLY A 317 19.41 -13.26 0.15
C GLY A 317 18.97 -12.80 1.54
N ASP A 318 18.12 -11.79 1.63
CA ASP A 318 17.65 -11.25 2.90
C ASP A 318 16.32 -11.90 3.40
N ALA A 319 15.99 -13.09 2.92
CA ALA A 319 14.79 -13.83 3.34
C ALA A 319 14.91 -14.45 4.76
N THR A 320 15.95 -14.13 5.51
CA THR A 320 16.18 -14.68 6.84
C THR A 320 16.28 -13.59 7.90
N LEU A 321 15.22 -12.84 8.13
CA LEU A 321 14.96 -12.34 9.46
C LEU A 321 14.32 -13.49 10.25
N PRO A 322 14.81 -13.87 11.43
CA PRO A 322 14.18 -14.89 12.25
C PRO A 322 12.76 -14.43 12.62
N ARG A 323 11.83 -15.36 12.45
CA ARG A 323 10.43 -15.25 12.87
C ARG A 323 10.33 -15.14 14.39
#